data_758b6f3f4c6ff8e1d9171a89e81a26c8
#
_entry.id   758b6f3f4c6ff8e1d9171a89e81a26c8
#
_cell.length_a   1.000
_cell.length_b   1.000
_cell.length_c   1.000
_cell.angle_alpha   90.00
_cell.angle_beta   90.00
_cell.angle_gamma   90.00
#
_symmetry.space_group_name_H-M   'P 1'
#
loop_
_entity.id
_entity.type
_entity.pdbx_description
1 polymer ?
#
loop_
_entity_poly.entity_id
_entity_poly.type
_entity_poly.pdbx_seq_one_letter_code
_entity_poly.pdbx_strand_id
1 'polypeptide(L)'
;MDKKTFLQSLRNIQRLPSKIDINFDESRKILYIGVDSLSVCKNMQEDASAFEGWIFCIYANRKREIERVILSWDIPQIKNLHYKRFLYRVLKMQEHFLWFAPSENNVADIMDFKDSVYTAGNLFLNYPQNDSKTENIKEKTEAYFERAFLDPENLFLNTSFDVCNHQLPVGIFRDKVDKEHGLFPYGKSAIDLWAIKADELWIFELKYNNKKVGIISELLFYLWIMEDLCFHHRIRYDLQKEIPSIRDFDKFYSAVQKNISTIYGVLLVDDLHPAITSELIDFINQENCNKQIIVKTQKYKPHITVKLL
;
A
#
# COMPACT_ATOMS: atom_id res chain seq x y z
N MET A 1 -18.16 -17.83 -18.09
CA MET A 1 -16.85 -18.57 -18.38
C MET A 1 -16.41 -19.27 -17.11
N ASP A 2 -15.97 -20.54 -17.17
CA ASP A 2 -15.45 -21.22 -15.99
C ASP A 2 -14.08 -20.67 -15.55
N LYS A 3 -13.74 -20.84 -14.26
CA LYS A 3 -12.51 -20.30 -13.64
C LYS A 3 -11.24 -20.71 -14.39
N LYS A 4 -11.15 -21.96 -14.86
CA LYS A 4 -9.96 -22.49 -15.53
C LYS A 4 -9.74 -21.82 -16.88
N THR A 5 -10.77 -21.73 -17.69
CA THR A 5 -10.77 -21.08 -19.01
C THR A 5 -10.45 -19.58 -18.85
N PHE A 6 -11.05 -18.93 -17.85
CA PHE A 6 -10.77 -17.53 -17.56
C PHE A 6 -9.27 -17.32 -17.23
N LEU A 7 -8.71 -18.13 -16.34
CA LEU A 7 -7.29 -18.01 -15.95
C LEU A 7 -6.34 -18.26 -17.12
N GLN A 8 -6.63 -19.22 -17.99
CA GLN A 8 -5.83 -19.51 -19.17
C GLN A 8 -5.81 -18.35 -20.18
N SER A 9 -6.77 -17.47 -20.13
CA SER A 9 -6.84 -16.28 -20.99
C SER A 9 -6.04 -15.09 -20.47
N LEU A 10 -5.55 -15.13 -19.23
CA LEU A 10 -4.79 -14.05 -18.61
C LEU A 10 -3.30 -14.13 -18.97
N ARG A 11 -2.71 -13.01 -19.38
CA ARG A 11 -1.27 -12.93 -19.66
C ARG A 11 -0.50 -12.82 -18.33
N ASN A 12 0.60 -13.56 -18.21
CA ASN A 12 1.53 -13.51 -17.08
C ASN A 12 0.92 -13.90 -15.72
N ILE A 13 -0.28 -14.49 -15.70
CA ILE A 13 -0.94 -15.00 -14.51
C ILE A 13 -1.22 -16.49 -14.73
N GLN A 14 -0.32 -17.34 -14.22
CA GLN A 14 -0.48 -18.79 -14.35
C GLN A 14 -1.35 -19.38 -13.25
N ARG A 15 -1.34 -18.79 -12.07
CA ARG A 15 -2.09 -19.24 -10.88
C ARG A 15 -2.55 -18.04 -10.06
N LEU A 16 -3.72 -18.18 -9.47
CA LEU A 16 -4.16 -17.34 -8.35
C LEU A 16 -3.99 -18.07 -7.04
N PRO A 17 -3.91 -17.36 -5.91
CA PRO A 17 -4.02 -17.97 -4.59
C PRO A 17 -5.25 -18.87 -4.51
N SER A 18 -5.12 -20.02 -3.85
CA SER A 18 -6.21 -21.01 -3.74
C SER A 18 -7.45 -20.47 -3.01
N LYS A 19 -7.25 -19.40 -2.22
CA LYS A 19 -8.27 -18.74 -1.42
C LYS A 19 -8.91 -17.52 -2.11
N ILE A 20 -8.59 -17.30 -3.37
CA ILE A 20 -9.29 -16.36 -4.24
C ILE A 20 -10.22 -17.15 -5.15
N ASP A 21 -11.50 -16.90 -5.04
CA ASP A 21 -12.49 -17.36 -6.01
C ASP A 21 -12.78 -16.27 -7.02
N ILE A 22 -12.98 -16.70 -8.27
CA ILE A 22 -13.35 -15.79 -9.36
C ILE A 22 -14.49 -16.38 -10.17
N ASN A 23 -15.40 -15.50 -10.57
CA ASN A 23 -16.46 -15.83 -11.52
C ASN A 23 -16.65 -14.62 -12.45
N PHE A 24 -16.61 -14.83 -13.74
CA PHE A 24 -16.82 -13.77 -14.73
C PHE A 24 -18.17 -13.95 -15.43
N ASP A 25 -19.07 -13.00 -15.21
CA ASP A 25 -20.34 -12.89 -15.93
C ASP A 25 -20.11 -12.07 -17.21
N GLU A 26 -19.95 -12.78 -18.33
CA GLU A 26 -19.72 -12.18 -19.65
C GLU A 26 -20.89 -11.30 -20.10
N SER A 27 -22.12 -11.69 -19.75
CA SER A 27 -23.34 -10.99 -20.20
C SER A 27 -23.46 -9.61 -19.53
N ARG A 28 -23.03 -9.49 -18.28
CA ARG A 28 -23.04 -8.25 -17.49
C ARG A 28 -21.70 -7.55 -17.46
N LYS A 29 -20.64 -8.19 -17.99
CA LYS A 29 -19.25 -7.74 -17.92
C LYS A 29 -18.75 -7.49 -16.48
N ILE A 30 -19.21 -8.33 -15.55
CA ILE A 30 -18.88 -8.21 -14.13
C ILE A 30 -17.94 -9.35 -13.73
N LEU A 31 -16.81 -8.98 -13.13
CA LEU A 31 -15.90 -9.91 -12.47
C LEU A 31 -16.23 -9.96 -10.97
N TYR A 32 -16.63 -11.12 -10.49
CA TYR A 32 -16.81 -11.39 -9.07
C TYR A 32 -15.54 -12.03 -8.51
N ILE A 33 -15.05 -11.49 -7.39
CA ILE A 33 -13.89 -12.00 -6.67
C ILE A 33 -14.30 -12.28 -5.23
N GLY A 34 -14.04 -13.51 -4.77
CA GLY A 34 -14.33 -13.97 -3.42
C GLY A 34 -13.03 -14.20 -2.64
N VAL A 35 -13.01 -13.82 -1.36
CA VAL A 35 -11.89 -14.05 -0.43
C VAL A 35 -12.41 -14.69 0.85
N ASP A 36 -11.74 -15.73 1.34
CA ASP A 36 -12.18 -16.42 2.55
C ASP A 36 -11.90 -15.63 3.84
N SER A 37 -12.59 -15.99 4.93
CA SER A 37 -12.51 -15.34 6.24
C SER A 37 -11.12 -15.38 6.88
N LEU A 38 -10.31 -16.39 6.56
CA LEU A 38 -8.94 -16.48 7.09
C LEU A 38 -8.00 -15.52 6.38
N SER A 39 -8.15 -15.37 5.07
CA SER A 39 -7.30 -14.50 4.25
C SER A 39 -7.51 -13.02 4.57
N VAL A 40 -8.74 -12.59 4.83
CA VAL A 40 -9.01 -11.18 5.22
C VAL A 40 -8.43 -10.81 6.58
N CYS A 41 -8.05 -11.80 7.38
CA CYS A 41 -7.42 -11.65 8.69
C CYS A 41 -5.88 -11.76 8.69
N LYS A 42 -5.25 -11.78 7.50
CA LYS A 42 -3.79 -11.95 7.33
C LYS A 42 -3.08 -10.65 6.93
N ASN A 43 -1.76 -10.76 6.81
CA ASN A 43 -0.95 -9.66 6.30
C ASN A 43 -1.34 -9.36 4.83
N MET A 44 -1.42 -8.06 4.50
CA MET A 44 -1.83 -7.57 3.18
C MET A 44 -0.94 -7.99 2.01
N GLN A 45 0.29 -8.45 2.27
CA GLN A 45 1.20 -8.99 1.25
C GLN A 45 0.97 -10.48 0.96
N GLU A 46 0.19 -11.17 1.81
CA GLU A 46 0.06 -12.61 1.73
C GLU A 46 -1.09 -13.03 0.79
N ASP A 47 -0.74 -13.84 -0.22
CA ASP A 47 -1.68 -14.57 -1.07
C ASP A 47 -2.98 -13.83 -1.41
N ALA A 48 -4.11 -14.35 -0.91
CA ALA A 48 -5.44 -13.78 -1.16
C ALA A 48 -5.72 -12.47 -0.40
N SER A 49 -4.97 -12.19 0.68
CA SER A 49 -5.06 -10.91 1.38
C SER A 49 -4.58 -9.73 0.53
N ALA A 50 -3.75 -10.00 -0.49
CA ALA A 50 -3.27 -9.04 -1.48
C ALA A 50 -4.27 -8.81 -2.62
N PHE A 51 -5.56 -8.69 -2.30
CA PHE A 51 -6.64 -8.67 -3.28
C PHE A 51 -6.50 -7.54 -4.31
N GLU A 52 -6.03 -6.36 -3.92
CA GLU A 52 -5.85 -5.22 -4.85
C GLU A 52 -4.88 -5.57 -5.97
N GLY A 53 -3.72 -6.12 -5.62
CA GLY A 53 -2.73 -6.51 -6.59
C GLY A 53 -3.28 -7.52 -7.60
N TRP A 54 -4.04 -8.52 -7.13
CA TRP A 54 -4.68 -9.49 -8.02
C TRP A 54 -5.79 -8.88 -8.85
N ILE A 55 -6.64 -8.05 -8.27
CA ILE A 55 -7.69 -7.33 -8.99
C ILE A 55 -7.11 -6.50 -10.12
N PHE A 56 -6.08 -5.70 -9.83
CA PHE A 56 -5.44 -4.88 -10.86
C PHE A 56 -4.81 -5.72 -11.96
N CYS A 57 -4.07 -6.78 -11.61
CA CYS A 57 -3.47 -7.67 -12.60
C CYS A 57 -4.54 -8.31 -13.52
N ILE A 58 -5.66 -8.76 -12.98
CA ILE A 58 -6.74 -9.39 -13.75
C ILE A 58 -7.47 -8.35 -14.60
N TYR A 59 -7.89 -7.25 -13.98
CA TYR A 59 -8.70 -6.23 -14.65
C TYR A 59 -7.93 -5.57 -15.79
N ALA A 60 -6.66 -5.20 -15.60
CA ALA A 60 -5.83 -4.63 -16.66
C ALA A 60 -5.67 -5.57 -17.86
N ASN A 61 -5.60 -6.90 -17.62
CA ASN A 61 -5.54 -7.89 -18.70
C ASN A 61 -6.83 -7.96 -19.54
N ARG A 62 -7.98 -7.65 -18.92
CA ARG A 62 -9.31 -7.84 -19.51
C ARG A 62 -10.15 -6.55 -19.50
N LYS A 63 -9.51 -5.38 -19.44
CA LYS A 63 -10.16 -4.06 -19.36
C LYS A 63 -11.29 -3.86 -20.40
N ARG A 64 -11.13 -4.42 -21.61
CA ARG A 64 -12.14 -4.28 -22.67
C ARG A 64 -13.40 -5.13 -22.45
N GLU A 65 -13.33 -6.12 -21.58
CA GLU A 65 -14.37 -7.12 -21.36
C GLU A 65 -15.02 -6.97 -19.98
N ILE A 66 -14.29 -6.44 -19.01
CA ILE A 66 -14.76 -6.22 -17.62
C ILE A 66 -15.09 -4.74 -17.46
N GLU A 67 -16.34 -4.44 -17.10
CA GLU A 67 -16.78 -3.08 -16.76
C GLU A 67 -16.79 -2.83 -15.26
N ARG A 68 -16.98 -3.89 -14.45
CA ARG A 68 -17.08 -3.79 -13.00
C ARG A 68 -16.45 -4.99 -12.30
N VAL A 69 -15.84 -4.73 -11.15
CA VAL A 69 -15.32 -5.76 -10.25
C VAL A 69 -16.09 -5.68 -8.94
N ILE A 70 -16.64 -6.81 -8.49
CA ILE A 70 -17.33 -6.94 -7.22
C ILE A 70 -16.53 -7.87 -6.32
N LEU A 71 -16.06 -7.33 -5.18
CA LEU A 71 -15.36 -8.08 -4.15
C LEU A 71 -16.34 -8.57 -3.09
N SER A 72 -16.35 -9.88 -2.84
CA SER A 72 -17.04 -10.47 -1.70
C SER A 72 -16.04 -11.15 -0.75
N TRP A 73 -16.41 -11.23 0.51
CA TRP A 73 -15.62 -11.98 1.48
C TRP A 73 -16.49 -12.62 2.55
N ASP A 74 -15.99 -13.71 3.11
CA ASP A 74 -16.60 -14.31 4.29
C ASP A 74 -16.21 -13.50 5.53
N ILE A 75 -17.23 -13.01 6.26
CA ILE A 75 -17.01 -12.22 7.47
C ILE A 75 -16.40 -13.13 8.56
N PRO A 76 -15.21 -12.80 9.10
CA PRO A 76 -14.57 -13.62 10.10
C PRO A 76 -15.30 -13.55 11.45
N GLN A 77 -15.31 -14.67 12.19
CA GLN A 77 -15.88 -14.70 13.55
C GLN A 77 -15.12 -13.77 14.51
N ILE A 78 -13.79 -13.68 14.35
CA ILE A 78 -12.93 -12.79 15.15
C ILE A 78 -12.40 -11.68 14.24
N LYS A 79 -12.85 -10.46 14.44
CA LYS A 79 -12.45 -9.27 13.70
C LYS A 79 -11.15 -8.70 14.28
N ASN A 80 -10.01 -9.24 13.87
CA ASN A 80 -8.68 -8.80 14.32
C ASN A 80 -8.23 -7.47 13.64
N LEU A 81 -7.06 -6.96 13.99
CA LEU A 81 -6.52 -5.72 13.41
C LEU A 81 -6.22 -5.84 11.90
N HIS A 82 -5.88 -7.02 11.40
CA HIS A 82 -5.70 -7.24 9.96
C HIS A 82 -7.02 -7.11 9.21
N TYR A 83 -8.12 -7.61 9.78
CA TYR A 83 -9.44 -7.46 9.20
C TYR A 83 -9.87 -5.99 9.12
N LYS A 84 -9.63 -5.21 10.16
CA LYS A 84 -9.89 -3.76 10.13
C LYS A 84 -9.06 -3.07 9.03
N ARG A 85 -7.79 -3.45 8.87
CA ARG A 85 -6.94 -2.96 7.76
C ARG A 85 -7.47 -3.40 6.39
N PHE A 86 -7.98 -4.63 6.27
CA PHE A 86 -8.63 -5.12 5.05
C PHE A 86 -9.84 -4.24 4.69
N LEU A 87 -10.74 -3.96 5.65
CA LEU A 87 -11.90 -3.09 5.42
C LEU A 87 -11.51 -1.67 5.00
N TYR A 88 -10.47 -1.11 5.62
CA TYR A 88 -9.92 0.19 5.20
C TYR A 88 -9.47 0.16 3.74
N ARG A 89 -8.75 -0.87 3.33
CA ARG A 89 -8.26 -1.03 1.96
C ARG A 89 -9.41 -1.21 0.96
N VAL A 90 -10.46 -1.95 1.32
CA VAL A 90 -11.68 -2.06 0.50
C VAL A 90 -12.37 -0.70 0.35
N LEU A 91 -12.50 0.04 1.45
CA LEU A 91 -13.09 1.39 1.42
C LEU A 91 -12.30 2.32 0.49
N LYS A 92 -10.97 2.31 0.61
CA LYS A 92 -10.09 3.12 -0.25
C LYS A 92 -10.14 2.69 -1.72
N MET A 93 -10.18 1.39 -2.01
CA MET A 93 -10.40 0.91 -3.37
C MET A 93 -11.72 1.44 -3.96
N GLN A 94 -12.79 1.50 -3.18
CA GLN A 94 -14.07 2.04 -3.60
C GLN A 94 -14.03 3.56 -3.81
N GLU A 95 -13.28 4.29 -2.97
CA GLU A 95 -13.11 5.75 -3.10
C GLU A 95 -12.29 6.12 -4.36
N HIS A 96 -11.31 5.29 -4.73
CA HIS A 96 -10.35 5.60 -5.79
C HIS A 96 -10.67 5.01 -7.16
N PHE A 97 -11.45 3.93 -7.24
CA PHE A 97 -11.69 3.19 -8.49
C PHE A 97 -13.16 2.94 -8.72
N LEU A 98 -13.78 3.73 -9.62
CA LEU A 98 -15.23 3.72 -9.86
C LEU A 98 -15.78 2.39 -10.37
N TRP A 99 -14.95 1.56 -10.98
CA TRP A 99 -15.29 0.23 -11.44
C TRP A 99 -15.29 -0.85 -10.35
N PHE A 100 -14.80 -0.52 -9.13
CA PHE A 100 -14.72 -1.43 -8.01
C PHE A 100 -15.86 -1.21 -7.00
N ALA A 101 -16.42 -2.29 -6.47
CA ALA A 101 -17.38 -2.25 -5.36
C ALA A 101 -17.29 -3.49 -4.47
N PRO A 102 -17.59 -3.38 -3.16
CA PRO A 102 -17.91 -4.54 -2.35
C PRO A 102 -19.25 -5.15 -2.77
N SER A 103 -19.43 -6.44 -2.50
CA SER A 103 -20.73 -7.10 -2.72
C SER A 103 -21.80 -6.53 -1.77
N GLU A 104 -23.06 -6.61 -2.16
CA GLU A 104 -24.18 -6.13 -1.36
C GLU A 104 -24.20 -6.74 0.05
N ASN A 105 -23.82 -8.00 0.19
CA ASN A 105 -23.75 -8.70 1.47
C ASN A 105 -22.65 -8.15 2.41
N ASN A 106 -21.68 -7.42 1.89
CA ASN A 106 -20.55 -6.88 2.64
C ASN A 106 -20.62 -5.35 2.85
N VAL A 107 -21.60 -4.68 2.23
CA VAL A 107 -21.76 -3.21 2.34
C VAL A 107 -21.94 -2.77 3.79
N ALA A 108 -22.78 -3.48 4.55
CA ALA A 108 -23.04 -3.13 5.95
C ALA A 108 -21.74 -3.13 6.79
N ASP A 109 -20.86 -4.13 6.60
CA ASP A 109 -19.60 -4.25 7.32
C ASP A 109 -18.61 -3.10 6.98
N ILE A 110 -18.63 -2.64 5.72
CA ILE A 110 -17.86 -1.44 5.32
C ILE A 110 -18.43 -0.16 5.91
N MET A 111 -19.75 -0.01 5.94
CA MET A 111 -20.38 1.18 6.51
C MET A 111 -20.15 1.27 8.02
N ASP A 112 -20.33 0.17 8.75
CA ASP A 112 -20.04 0.09 10.18
C ASP A 112 -18.56 0.43 10.46
N PHE A 113 -17.64 -0.08 9.63
CA PHE A 113 -16.22 0.24 9.74
C PHE A 113 -15.97 1.73 9.48
N LYS A 114 -16.52 2.29 8.40
CA LYS A 114 -16.37 3.70 8.03
C LYS A 114 -16.85 4.61 9.15
N ASP A 115 -18.04 4.36 9.68
CA ASP A 115 -18.61 5.15 10.77
C ASP A 115 -17.77 5.03 12.04
N SER A 116 -17.30 3.81 12.35
CA SER A 116 -16.45 3.60 13.51
C SER A 116 -15.10 4.28 13.40
N VAL A 117 -14.54 4.46 12.19
CA VAL A 117 -13.19 5.01 11.98
C VAL A 117 -13.23 6.52 11.79
N TYR A 118 -14.12 7.04 10.94
CA TYR A 118 -14.08 8.45 10.57
C TYR A 118 -15.00 9.34 11.38
N THR A 119 -16.01 8.78 12.08
CA THR A 119 -17.00 9.55 12.82
C THR A 119 -16.77 9.52 14.33
N ALA A 120 -16.13 8.51 14.86
CA ALA A 120 -16.12 8.18 16.29
C ALA A 120 -14.81 8.52 17.03
N GLY A 121 -13.96 9.41 16.55
CA GLY A 121 -12.78 9.77 17.34
C GLY A 121 -11.61 10.36 16.53
N ASN A 122 -10.54 10.69 17.24
CA ASN A 122 -9.32 11.19 16.65
C ASN A 122 -8.45 10.02 16.17
N LEU A 123 -7.96 10.10 14.95
CA LEU A 123 -6.99 9.14 14.41
C LEU A 123 -5.59 9.72 14.45
N PHE A 124 -4.68 8.96 15.04
CA PHE A 124 -3.29 9.34 15.19
C PHE A 124 -2.34 8.36 14.52
N LEU A 125 -1.29 8.89 13.91
CA LEU A 125 -0.11 8.13 13.47
C LEU A 125 0.94 8.12 14.58
N ASN A 126 1.62 6.97 14.71
CA ASN A 126 2.87 6.95 15.44
C ASN A 126 4.01 7.59 14.62
N TYR A 127 5.08 7.93 15.29
CA TYR A 127 6.27 8.54 14.70
C TYR A 127 7.55 7.84 15.21
N PRO A 128 8.72 8.04 14.58
CA PRO A 128 9.97 7.44 15.03
C PRO A 128 10.31 7.85 16.46
N GLN A 129 10.58 6.88 17.34
CA GLN A 129 10.91 7.13 18.74
C GLN A 129 12.34 6.76 19.11
N ASN A 130 12.96 5.89 18.31
CA ASN A 130 14.34 5.43 18.52
C ASN A 130 15.04 5.35 17.18
N ASP A 131 16.34 5.66 17.16
CA ASP A 131 17.18 5.33 16.03
C ASP A 131 17.28 3.82 15.90
N SER A 132 17.23 3.34 14.66
CA SER A 132 17.47 1.93 14.39
C SER A 132 18.88 1.58 14.84
N LYS A 133 19.02 0.62 15.77
CA LYS A 133 20.33 0.13 16.17
C LYS A 133 21.11 -0.33 14.94
N THR A 134 22.35 0.13 14.84
CA THR A 134 23.30 -0.19 13.76
C THR A 134 23.83 -1.63 13.84
N GLU A 135 23.10 -2.57 14.38
CA GLU A 135 23.55 -3.95 14.57
C GLU A 135 23.58 -4.68 13.23
N ASN A 136 24.75 -5.23 12.93
CA ASN A 136 25.10 -6.24 11.89
C ASN A 136 24.01 -6.54 10.86
N ILE A 137 23.78 -5.61 9.93
CA ILE A 137 22.85 -5.84 8.85
C ILE A 137 23.47 -6.84 7.89
N LYS A 138 22.79 -7.95 7.71
CA LYS A 138 23.21 -8.98 6.77
C LYS A 138 23.14 -8.43 5.35
N GLU A 139 24.21 -8.59 4.59
CA GLU A 139 24.25 -8.26 3.16
C GLU A 139 23.12 -8.96 2.39
N LYS A 140 22.67 -8.31 1.32
CA LYS A 140 21.61 -8.84 0.43
C LYS A 140 20.27 -9.06 1.16
N THR A 141 19.89 -8.16 2.03
CA THR A 141 18.56 -8.08 2.65
C THR A 141 17.91 -6.74 2.30
N GLU A 142 16.59 -6.62 2.44
CA GLU A 142 15.88 -5.35 2.24
C GLU A 142 16.49 -4.25 3.13
N ALA A 143 16.74 -4.52 4.41
CA ALA A 143 17.41 -3.59 5.33
C ALA A 143 18.82 -3.15 4.88
N TYR A 144 19.58 -4.02 4.22
CA TYR A 144 20.87 -3.67 3.64
C TYR A 144 20.69 -2.65 2.50
N PHE A 145 19.73 -2.88 1.61
CA PHE A 145 19.47 -1.96 0.50
C PHE A 145 18.84 -0.65 0.95
N GLU A 146 17.97 -0.64 1.96
CA GLU A 146 17.47 0.60 2.56
C GLU A 146 18.63 1.53 2.95
N ARG A 147 19.66 0.98 3.61
CA ARG A 147 20.84 1.76 4.00
C ARG A 147 21.71 2.17 2.82
N ALA A 148 21.90 1.26 1.86
CA ALA A 148 22.66 1.58 0.67
C ALA A 148 22.03 2.73 -0.14
N PHE A 149 20.69 2.84 -0.16
CA PHE A 149 20.00 3.95 -0.79
C PHE A 149 20.15 5.28 -0.04
N LEU A 150 20.41 5.24 1.25
CA LEU A 150 20.64 6.43 2.09
C LEU A 150 22.13 6.80 2.20
N ASP A 151 23.04 5.98 1.64
CA ASP A 151 24.46 6.28 1.63
C ASP A 151 24.71 7.61 0.88
N PRO A 152 25.49 8.54 1.46
CA PRO A 152 25.81 9.82 0.82
C PRO A 152 26.45 9.69 -0.57
N GLU A 153 27.11 8.58 -0.86
CA GLU A 153 27.66 8.27 -2.18
C GLU A 153 26.60 7.82 -3.20
N ASN A 154 25.37 7.52 -2.73
CA ASN A 154 24.24 7.20 -3.59
C ASN A 154 23.60 8.48 -4.13
N LEU A 155 24.00 8.87 -5.32
CA LEU A 155 23.61 10.12 -5.95
C LEU A 155 22.10 10.24 -6.22
N PHE A 156 21.36 9.15 -6.26
CA PHE A 156 19.94 9.21 -6.61
C PHE A 156 19.09 9.86 -5.52
N LEU A 157 19.10 9.33 -4.30
CA LEU A 157 18.28 9.88 -3.22
C LEU A 157 18.85 11.20 -2.69
N ASN A 158 20.18 11.30 -2.54
CA ASN A 158 20.82 12.46 -1.92
C ASN A 158 20.92 13.71 -2.83
N THR A 159 20.85 13.57 -4.15
CA THR A 159 20.93 14.71 -5.07
C THR A 159 19.58 15.11 -5.69
N SER A 160 18.60 14.25 -5.62
CA SER A 160 17.28 14.46 -6.24
C SER A 160 16.21 14.98 -5.29
N PHE A 161 16.45 14.92 -3.98
CA PHE A 161 15.48 15.25 -2.94
C PHE A 161 16.06 16.22 -1.90
N ASP A 162 15.20 17.04 -1.30
CA ASP A 162 15.57 18.01 -0.26
C ASP A 162 15.89 17.31 1.07
N VAL A 163 15.18 16.22 1.36
CA VAL A 163 15.39 15.32 2.48
C VAL A 163 14.92 13.92 2.13
N CYS A 164 15.63 12.90 2.58
CA CYS A 164 15.23 11.51 2.46
C CYS A 164 15.65 10.72 3.70
N ASN A 165 14.85 9.75 4.10
CA ASN A 165 15.18 8.85 5.20
C ASN A 165 14.37 7.54 5.10
N HIS A 166 14.46 6.68 6.13
CA HIS A 166 13.90 5.34 6.12
C HIS A 166 12.96 5.09 7.29
N GLN A 167 12.19 3.98 7.18
CA GLN A 167 11.38 3.41 8.26
C GLN A 167 10.47 4.46 8.92
N LEU A 168 9.61 5.12 8.10
CA LEU A 168 8.56 6.00 8.62
C LEU A 168 7.40 5.15 9.15
N PRO A 169 7.14 5.13 10.47
CA PRO A 169 6.03 4.36 11.02
C PRO A 169 4.67 4.84 10.52
N VAL A 170 3.78 3.89 10.24
CA VAL A 170 2.41 4.14 9.76
C VAL A 170 1.37 3.35 10.55
N GLY A 171 1.61 3.11 11.82
CA GLY A 171 0.62 2.58 12.73
C GLY A 171 -0.46 3.61 13.00
N ILE A 172 -1.73 3.19 12.89
CA ILE A 172 -2.89 4.05 13.17
C ILE A 172 -3.52 3.66 14.49
N PHE A 173 -3.83 4.67 15.28
CA PHE A 173 -4.36 4.56 16.62
C PHE A 173 -5.59 5.45 16.77
N ARG A 174 -6.51 5.05 17.64
CA ARG A 174 -7.67 5.85 17.99
C ARG A 174 -7.43 6.54 19.35
N ASP A 175 -7.66 7.84 19.40
CA ASP A 175 -7.62 8.70 20.60
C ASP A 175 -6.26 8.77 21.31
N LYS A 176 -5.42 7.73 21.26
CA LYS A 176 -4.12 7.69 21.89
C LYS A 176 -3.19 6.69 21.21
N VAL A 177 -1.89 7.05 21.10
CA VAL A 177 -0.87 6.18 20.51
C VAL A 177 -0.33 5.21 21.56
N ASP A 178 -1.00 4.07 21.73
CA ASP A 178 -0.56 2.97 22.60
C ASP A 178 -1.08 1.62 22.08
N LYS A 179 -0.70 0.55 22.78
CA LYS A 179 -0.99 -0.83 22.37
C LYS A 179 -2.48 -1.17 22.31
N GLU A 180 -3.28 -0.55 23.19
CA GLU A 180 -4.70 -0.87 23.35
C GLU A 180 -5.56 -0.15 22.31
N HIS A 181 -5.08 1.00 21.81
CA HIS A 181 -5.79 1.85 20.86
C HIS A 181 -5.38 1.63 19.39
N GLY A 182 -4.56 0.62 19.10
CA GLY A 182 -4.18 0.29 17.74
C GLY A 182 -5.38 -0.09 16.86
N LEU A 183 -5.57 0.60 15.75
CA LEU A 183 -6.64 0.34 14.80
C LEU A 183 -6.24 -0.72 13.77
N PHE A 184 -4.98 -0.68 13.31
CA PHE A 184 -4.37 -1.63 12.39
C PHE A 184 -3.14 -2.29 13.02
N PRO A 185 -2.59 -3.38 12.44
CA PRO A 185 -1.30 -3.90 12.86
C PRO A 185 -0.22 -2.82 12.73
N TYR A 186 0.42 -2.46 13.83
CA TYR A 186 1.29 -1.27 13.91
C TYR A 186 2.76 -1.59 14.20
N GLY A 187 3.08 -2.72 14.81
CA GLY A 187 4.43 -2.98 15.34
C GLY A 187 5.53 -3.15 14.28
N LYS A 188 5.17 -3.40 13.02
CA LYS A 188 6.10 -3.56 11.88
C LYS A 188 5.61 -2.82 10.63
N SER A 189 4.59 -1.99 10.73
CA SER A 189 4.09 -1.21 9.58
C SER A 189 4.87 0.09 9.51
N ALA A 190 5.78 0.18 8.55
CA ALA A 190 6.54 1.38 8.25
C ALA A 190 6.78 1.46 6.74
N ILE A 191 6.83 2.66 6.20
CA ILE A 191 7.31 2.93 4.85
C ILE A 191 8.82 2.75 4.85
N ASP A 192 9.35 1.94 3.92
CA ASP A 192 10.77 1.58 3.89
C ASP A 192 11.65 2.81 3.69
N LEU A 193 11.39 3.60 2.64
CA LEU A 193 12.09 4.85 2.36
C LEU A 193 11.08 5.94 2.03
N TRP A 194 11.40 7.17 2.43
CA TRP A 194 10.61 8.35 2.09
C TRP A 194 11.52 9.52 1.72
N ALA A 195 11.00 10.44 0.92
CA ALA A 195 11.72 11.65 0.56
C ALA A 195 10.74 12.81 0.31
N ILE A 196 11.25 14.03 0.46
CA ILE A 196 10.56 15.28 0.13
C ILE A 196 11.34 16.00 -0.97
N LYS A 197 10.61 16.51 -1.95
CA LYS A 197 11.14 17.38 -2.99
C LYS A 197 10.17 18.54 -3.20
N ALA A 198 10.51 19.71 -2.75
CA ALA A 198 9.63 20.86 -2.72
C ALA A 198 8.32 20.53 -1.97
N ASP A 199 7.19 20.48 -2.69
CA ASP A 199 5.88 20.12 -2.19
C ASP A 199 5.43 18.69 -2.59
N GLU A 200 6.36 17.84 -3.02
CA GLU A 200 6.12 16.43 -3.36
C GLU A 200 6.56 15.51 -2.23
N LEU A 201 5.71 14.56 -1.85
CA LEU A 201 6.05 13.45 -0.98
C LEU A 201 6.30 12.19 -1.81
N TRP A 202 7.47 11.59 -1.64
CA TRP A 202 7.86 10.34 -2.29
C TRP A 202 7.95 9.25 -1.24
N ILE A 203 7.26 8.14 -1.45
CA ILE A 203 7.32 6.94 -0.62
C ILE A 203 7.76 5.76 -1.48
N PHE A 204 8.68 4.96 -0.95
CA PHE A 204 9.26 3.84 -1.65
C PHE A 204 8.97 2.56 -0.88
N GLU A 205 8.42 1.61 -1.56
CA GLU A 205 8.29 0.24 -1.09
C GLU A 205 9.43 -0.57 -1.70
N LEU A 206 10.39 -0.96 -0.86
CA LEU A 206 11.59 -1.67 -1.28
C LEU A 206 11.37 -3.18 -1.22
N LYS A 207 11.72 -3.88 -2.30
CA LYS A 207 11.76 -5.33 -2.31
C LYS A 207 13.04 -5.84 -2.96
N TYR A 208 13.61 -6.84 -2.33
CA TYR A 208 14.75 -7.59 -2.83
C TYR A 208 14.43 -9.07 -2.90
N ASN A 209 14.63 -9.68 -4.07
CA ASN A 209 14.36 -11.09 -4.35
C ASN A 209 12.92 -11.53 -3.96
N ASN A 210 11.97 -10.62 -4.09
CA ASN A 210 10.57 -10.82 -3.71
C ASN A 210 9.63 -10.40 -4.84
N LYS A 211 9.16 -11.38 -5.62
CA LYS A 211 8.30 -11.17 -6.78
C LYS A 211 6.81 -11.40 -6.44
N LYS A 212 6.33 -10.90 -5.32
CA LYS A 212 4.91 -11.04 -4.94
C LYS A 212 4.06 -9.91 -5.53
N VAL A 213 2.86 -10.25 -5.96
CA VAL A 213 1.84 -9.27 -6.40
C VAL A 213 1.42 -8.35 -5.24
N GLY A 214 1.53 -8.83 -4.01
CA GLY A 214 1.15 -8.11 -2.80
C GLY A 214 1.93 -6.81 -2.52
N ILE A 215 3.06 -6.56 -3.21
CA ILE A 215 3.77 -5.29 -3.13
C ILE A 215 2.89 -4.10 -3.58
N ILE A 216 1.96 -4.33 -4.53
CA ILE A 216 0.98 -3.31 -4.94
C ILE A 216 0.05 -2.97 -3.78
N SER A 217 -0.47 -3.99 -3.09
CA SER A 217 -1.38 -3.79 -1.96
C SER A 217 -0.73 -3.03 -0.81
N GLU A 218 0.55 -3.27 -0.56
CA GLU A 218 1.32 -2.59 0.48
C GLU A 218 1.58 -1.14 0.12
N LEU A 219 2.08 -0.88 -1.09
CA LEU A 219 2.31 0.49 -1.55
C LEU A 219 1.03 1.32 -1.56
N LEU A 220 -0.08 0.78 -2.08
CA LEU A 220 -1.36 1.49 -2.10
C LEU A 220 -1.87 1.79 -0.69
N PHE A 221 -1.72 0.86 0.25
CA PHE A 221 -2.07 1.10 1.64
C PHE A 221 -1.29 2.29 2.22
N TYR A 222 0.02 2.38 1.98
CA TYR A 222 0.83 3.50 2.46
C TYR A 222 0.45 4.83 1.77
N LEU A 223 0.16 4.79 0.48
CA LEU A 223 -0.31 5.96 -0.26
C LEU A 223 -1.63 6.51 0.31
N TRP A 224 -2.58 5.63 0.62
CA TRP A 224 -3.87 6.03 1.20
C TRP A 224 -3.75 6.56 2.63
N ILE A 225 -2.81 6.03 3.43
CA ILE A 225 -2.50 6.61 4.74
C ILE A 225 -1.93 8.01 4.60
N MET A 226 -0.99 8.22 3.67
CA MET A 226 -0.42 9.54 3.42
C MET A 226 -1.44 10.51 2.81
N GLU A 227 -2.36 10.03 1.99
CA GLU A 227 -3.50 10.82 1.50
C GLU A 227 -4.39 11.31 2.65
N ASP A 228 -4.77 10.40 3.55
CA ASP A 228 -5.59 10.76 4.72
C ASP A 228 -4.86 11.73 5.67
N LEU A 229 -3.54 11.67 5.72
CA LEU A 229 -2.70 12.61 6.47
C LEU A 229 -2.60 13.98 5.75
N CYS A 230 -2.20 13.98 4.47
CA CYS A 230 -1.78 15.20 3.75
C CYS A 230 -2.96 15.96 3.13
N PHE A 231 -3.95 15.26 2.57
CA PHE A 231 -5.02 15.89 1.79
C PHE A 231 -6.35 15.96 2.53
N HIS A 232 -6.70 14.90 3.24
CA HIS A 232 -8.00 14.83 3.93
C HIS A 232 -7.94 15.23 5.40
N HIS A 233 -6.77 15.28 5.99
CA HIS A 233 -6.54 15.57 7.41
C HIS A 233 -7.38 14.70 8.36
N ARG A 234 -7.71 13.46 7.90
CA ARG A 234 -8.45 12.47 8.68
C ARG A 234 -7.59 11.83 9.75
N ILE A 235 -6.28 11.84 9.53
CA ILE A 235 -5.26 11.28 10.41
C ILE A 235 -4.24 12.38 10.71
N ARG A 236 -3.71 12.41 11.92
CA ARG A 236 -2.70 13.39 12.34
C ARG A 236 -1.66 12.77 13.27
N TYR A 237 -0.60 13.49 13.55
CA TYR A 237 0.33 13.13 14.63
C TYR A 237 -0.13 13.74 15.95
N ASP A 238 -0.08 12.93 17.04
CA ASP A 238 -0.30 13.41 18.41
C ASP A 238 1.03 13.85 19.01
N LEU A 239 1.45 15.07 18.71
CA LEU A 239 2.68 15.65 19.19
C LEU A 239 2.39 16.52 20.43
N GLN A 240 2.44 15.89 21.61
CA GLN A 240 2.27 16.60 22.88
C GLN A 240 3.54 17.31 23.37
N LYS A 241 4.68 17.10 22.68
CA LYS A 241 6.00 17.58 23.01
C LYS A 241 6.75 18.06 21.77
N GLU A 242 7.99 18.45 21.96
CA GLU A 242 8.90 18.80 20.89
C GLU A 242 8.97 17.73 19.80
N ILE A 243 8.96 18.16 18.53
CA ILE A 243 8.98 17.24 17.38
C ILE A 243 10.34 16.55 17.35
N PRO A 244 10.40 15.21 17.37
CA PRO A 244 11.68 14.51 17.37
C PRO A 244 12.38 14.66 16.01
N SER A 245 13.70 14.90 16.03
CA SER A 245 14.53 14.95 14.81
C SER A 245 15.04 13.58 14.36
N ILE A 246 14.60 12.49 15.01
CA ILE A 246 14.97 11.12 14.67
C ILE A 246 14.59 10.83 13.23
N ARG A 247 15.55 10.40 12.41
CA ARG A 247 15.39 10.13 10.97
C ARG A 247 14.77 11.30 10.22
N ASP A 248 15.19 12.53 10.54
CA ASP A 248 14.67 13.77 9.95
C ASP A 248 13.14 13.92 10.02
N PHE A 249 12.49 13.31 11.03
CA PHE A 249 11.05 13.36 11.17
C PHE A 249 10.52 14.78 11.34
N ASP A 250 11.27 15.68 11.99
CA ASP A 250 10.97 17.10 12.09
C ASP A 250 10.85 17.78 10.74
N LYS A 251 11.74 17.44 9.79
CA LYS A 251 11.69 17.95 8.41
C LYS A 251 10.50 17.36 7.63
N PHE A 252 10.27 16.04 7.77
CA PHE A 252 9.08 15.39 7.20
C PHE A 252 7.79 16.06 7.71
N TYR A 253 7.67 16.19 9.03
CA TYR A 253 6.49 16.80 9.64
C TYR A 253 6.28 18.25 9.17
N SER A 254 7.36 19.04 9.12
CA SER A 254 7.31 20.41 8.61
C SER A 254 6.85 20.49 7.16
N ALA A 255 7.26 19.56 6.30
CA ALA A 255 6.82 19.50 4.91
C ALA A 255 5.33 19.17 4.81
N VAL A 256 4.86 18.16 5.55
CA VAL A 256 3.44 17.78 5.60
C VAL A 256 2.55 18.93 6.12
N GLN A 257 3.02 19.70 7.11
CA GLN A 257 2.27 20.85 7.62
C GLN A 257 2.22 22.05 6.66
N LYS A 258 3.20 22.17 5.75
CA LYS A 258 3.24 23.25 4.76
C LYS A 258 2.30 23.05 3.58
N ASN A 259 2.02 21.90 3.20
CA ASN A 259 1.17 21.45 2.10
C ASN A 259 1.95 20.56 1.12
N ILE A 260 1.51 19.33 0.99
CA ILE A 260 1.94 18.41 -0.06
C ILE A 260 0.96 18.50 -1.22
N SER A 261 1.48 18.72 -2.43
CA SER A 261 0.64 18.81 -3.63
C SER A 261 0.47 17.46 -4.33
N THR A 262 1.49 16.59 -4.22
CA THR A 262 1.51 15.30 -4.92
C THR A 262 2.21 14.25 -4.07
N ILE A 263 1.66 13.05 -4.06
CA ILE A 263 2.28 11.88 -3.42
C ILE A 263 2.67 10.87 -4.50
N TYR A 264 3.95 10.56 -4.56
CA TYR A 264 4.50 9.52 -5.42
C TYR A 264 4.73 8.25 -4.62
N GLY A 265 4.18 7.13 -5.10
CA GLY A 265 4.48 5.80 -4.60
C GLY A 265 5.37 5.05 -5.58
N VAL A 266 6.51 4.58 -5.12
CA VAL A 266 7.51 3.93 -5.97
C VAL A 266 7.71 2.48 -5.52
N LEU A 267 7.45 1.53 -6.41
CA LEU A 267 7.91 0.16 -6.26
C LEU A 267 9.40 0.12 -6.59
N LEU A 268 10.25 0.12 -5.56
CA LEU A 268 11.71 0.09 -5.69
C LEU A 268 12.19 -1.35 -5.56
N VAL A 269 12.52 -2.00 -6.68
CA VAL A 269 12.67 -3.45 -6.75
C VAL A 269 13.88 -3.87 -7.58
N ASP A 270 14.47 -5.02 -7.27
CA ASP A 270 15.45 -5.67 -8.14
C ASP A 270 14.74 -6.34 -9.33
N ASP A 271 13.56 -6.93 -9.11
CA ASP A 271 12.70 -7.47 -10.18
C ASP A 271 11.23 -7.50 -9.73
N LEU A 272 10.32 -7.55 -10.68
CA LEU A 272 8.86 -7.55 -10.46
C LEU A 272 8.25 -8.92 -10.78
N HIS A 273 7.10 -9.20 -10.18
CA HIS A 273 6.24 -10.29 -10.65
C HIS A 273 5.88 -10.05 -12.13
N PRO A 274 5.90 -11.08 -13.01
CA PRO A 274 5.63 -10.90 -14.44
C PRO A 274 4.28 -10.23 -14.76
N ALA A 275 3.29 -10.34 -13.87
CA ALA A 275 2.00 -9.68 -14.03
C ALA A 275 2.04 -8.17 -13.73
N ILE A 276 3.09 -7.66 -13.09
CA ILE A 276 3.27 -6.23 -12.81
C ILE A 276 4.09 -5.62 -13.94
N THR A 277 3.40 -5.11 -14.94
CA THR A 277 4.00 -4.48 -16.13
C THR A 277 3.88 -2.95 -16.06
N SER A 278 4.58 -2.24 -16.96
CA SER A 278 4.42 -0.78 -17.09
C SER A 278 2.97 -0.41 -17.42
N GLU A 279 2.32 -1.18 -18.29
CA GLU A 279 0.93 -0.95 -18.67
C GLU A 279 -0.02 -1.11 -17.47
N LEU A 280 0.29 -2.00 -16.52
CA LEU A 280 -0.47 -2.11 -15.27
C LEU A 280 -0.31 -0.86 -14.41
N ILE A 281 0.90 -0.32 -14.28
CA ILE A 281 1.17 0.89 -13.51
C ILE A 281 0.47 2.10 -14.16
N ASP A 282 0.58 2.24 -15.47
CA ASP A 282 -0.13 3.28 -16.22
C ASP A 282 -1.65 3.16 -16.04
N PHE A 283 -2.17 1.93 -16.06
CA PHE A 283 -3.57 1.64 -15.79
C PHE A 283 -4.00 2.08 -14.38
N ILE A 284 -3.25 1.76 -13.33
CA ILE A 284 -3.54 2.19 -11.97
C ILE A 284 -3.63 3.72 -11.91
N ASN A 285 -2.67 4.44 -12.50
CA ASN A 285 -2.66 5.91 -12.51
C ASN A 285 -3.82 6.51 -13.32
N GLN A 286 -4.19 5.89 -14.45
CA GLN A 286 -5.30 6.35 -15.28
C GLN A 286 -6.65 6.18 -14.59
N GLU A 287 -6.87 5.06 -13.92
CA GLU A 287 -8.14 4.71 -13.29
C GLU A 287 -8.31 5.32 -11.90
N ASN A 288 -7.22 5.71 -11.24
CA ASN A 288 -7.28 6.39 -9.94
C ASN A 288 -7.99 7.74 -10.07
N CYS A 289 -9.07 7.94 -9.31
CA CYS A 289 -9.82 9.20 -9.29
C CYS A 289 -8.97 10.35 -8.70
N ASN A 290 -8.12 10.08 -7.71
CA ASN A 290 -7.22 11.08 -7.15
C ASN A 290 -5.94 11.20 -7.99
N LYS A 291 -5.83 12.25 -8.78
CA LYS A 291 -4.69 12.52 -9.66
C LYS A 291 -3.46 13.08 -8.94
N GLN A 292 -3.56 13.38 -7.66
CA GLN A 292 -2.44 13.80 -6.83
C GLN A 292 -1.64 12.59 -6.30
N ILE A 293 -2.13 11.37 -6.50
CA ILE A 293 -1.44 10.12 -6.15
C ILE A 293 -0.96 9.44 -7.43
N ILE A 294 0.36 9.25 -7.53
CA ILE A 294 1.00 8.70 -8.73
C ILE A 294 1.87 7.49 -8.34
N VAL A 295 1.60 6.34 -8.95
CA VAL A 295 2.38 5.12 -8.77
C VAL A 295 3.46 5.03 -9.85
N LYS A 296 4.68 4.64 -9.44
CA LYS A 296 5.83 4.43 -10.33
C LYS A 296 6.53 3.11 -10.00
N THR A 297 7.35 2.65 -10.92
CA THR A 297 8.30 1.55 -10.69
C THR A 297 9.70 2.03 -10.94
N GLN A 298 10.63 1.60 -10.11
CA GLN A 298 12.05 1.84 -10.28
C GLN A 298 12.80 0.55 -10.01
N LYS A 299 13.48 0.03 -11.03
CA LYS A 299 14.36 -1.14 -10.87
C LYS A 299 15.76 -0.71 -10.45
N TYR A 300 16.41 -1.53 -9.62
CA TYR A 300 17.80 -1.37 -9.24
C TYR A 300 18.62 -2.67 -9.46
N LYS A 301 19.94 -2.55 -9.58
CA LYS A 301 20.85 -3.70 -9.72
C LYS A 301 21.57 -3.97 -8.40
N PRO A 302 21.35 -5.13 -7.76
CA PRO A 302 21.94 -5.44 -6.45
C PRO A 302 23.47 -5.63 -6.45
N HIS A 303 24.11 -5.73 -7.63
CA HIS A 303 25.54 -6.08 -7.77
C HIS A 303 26.46 -4.90 -8.11
N ILE A 304 25.89 -3.75 -8.37
CA ILE A 304 26.66 -2.54 -8.67
C ILE A 304 26.23 -1.56 -7.62
N THR A 305 27.16 -1.00 -6.82
CA THR A 305 26.93 0.12 -5.91
C THR A 305 25.67 0.88 -6.32
N VAL A 306 24.58 0.67 -5.69
CA VAL A 306 23.18 0.89 -6.07
C VAL A 306 23.01 1.95 -7.18
N LYS A 307 23.21 1.57 -8.44
CA LYS A 307 22.89 2.44 -9.57
C LYS A 307 21.48 2.12 -10.06
N LEU A 308 20.66 3.13 -10.05
CA LEU A 308 19.34 3.07 -10.70
C LEU A 308 19.51 2.97 -12.21
N LEU A 309 18.65 2.19 -12.82
CA LEU A 309 18.57 2.03 -14.26
C LEU A 309 17.64 3.06 -14.88
#